data_b0dfa5bf8adaa93f0ac90e60f0b34eb6
#
_entry.id   b0dfa5bf8adaa93f0ac90e60f0b34eb6
#
_cell.length_a   1.000
_cell.length_b   1.000
_cell.length_c   1.000
_cell.angle_alpha   90.00
_cell.angle_beta   90.00
_cell.angle_gamma   90.00
#
_symmetry.space_group_name_H-M   'P 1'
#
loop_
_entity.id
_entity.type
_entity.pdbx_description
1 polymer ?
#
loop_
_entity_poly.entity_id
_entity_poly.type
_entity_poly.pdbx_seq_one_letter_code
_entity_poly.pdbx_strand_id
1 'polypeptide(L)'
;MTPEAEKVDVLICGSGSAGLCAAVWLARFGINYKILERRDGPLKVGQADGVQTRTVEIFDSFGIAEDLLKEAYHVLEVAFWSPDPDAGGIRRTRYAADKETAISHQPHVILNQARLNALMMGTLGAAPPVEYQCEVKGLEVDSVAAKDPDAYPVRVSAVHDGKEKIYQAKYVLGCDGAHSIIRKSLGFKMVGDSTDAVWGVMDIYPRTDFPDIRKKCVINSAAGSILIVPREGDAMVRFYTELPAGAKVGDISLERLQNHARKVFHPYTVDFAETFWWSAYAIGQRRADFFHRDHRVFLTGDACHTHSPKAGQGMNVSLQDGHNIGWKLGMVLKGLALPELVETYVLERERTATELIAFDRGFTKLFNSKYREENQVSPQQVAEQFIKAGRYTAGQAVRYDPSVTTAVSEHDNEIVSKVTVGMAFPSAQVVRFCDAKAMQLVKGLPANGRWYVVVFAGDVSKPEIAARLEKVSRRFPNDHGSTTNSGALLGLTKVYADEESYNSGHGHAYDAYGVNPEEGALVVVRPDHYVAKVAALGEVDSIQQFFEGFLVQSGI
;
A
#
# COMPACT_ATOMS: atom_id res chain seq x y z
N MET A 1 -10.64 -2.56 43.30
CA MET A 1 -11.71 -2.70 42.31
C MET A 1 -11.04 -2.94 40.96
N THR A 2 -11.39 -4.02 40.30
CA THR A 2 -10.94 -4.24 38.93
C THR A 2 -11.47 -3.07 38.09
N PRO A 3 -10.65 -2.37 37.26
CA PRO A 3 -11.15 -1.28 36.44
C PRO A 3 -12.24 -1.79 35.50
N GLU A 4 -13.32 -1.02 35.38
CA GLU A 4 -14.39 -1.34 34.44
C GLU A 4 -13.81 -1.34 33.01
N ALA A 5 -14.09 -2.39 32.24
CA ALA A 5 -13.53 -2.55 30.92
C ALA A 5 -14.28 -1.67 29.90
N GLU A 6 -13.54 -0.87 29.16
CA GLU A 6 -14.09 -0.09 28.04
C GLU A 6 -14.34 -0.99 26.83
N LYS A 7 -15.57 -0.98 26.27
CA LYS A 7 -15.95 -1.79 25.11
C LYS A 7 -15.88 -1.00 23.80
N VAL A 8 -15.21 -1.58 22.82
CA VAL A 8 -15.11 -1.03 21.45
C VAL A 8 -15.28 -2.15 20.42
N ASP A 9 -15.81 -1.84 19.23
CA ASP A 9 -15.93 -2.88 18.19
C ASP A 9 -14.54 -3.24 17.64
N VAL A 10 -13.67 -2.24 17.38
CA VAL A 10 -12.29 -2.47 16.92
C VAL A 10 -11.30 -1.69 17.78
N LEU A 11 -10.31 -2.39 18.32
CA LEU A 11 -9.18 -1.78 19.00
C LEU A 11 -7.92 -1.87 18.11
N ILE A 12 -7.32 -0.74 17.79
CA ILE A 12 -6.10 -0.64 17.01
C ILE A 12 -4.94 -0.37 17.95
N CYS A 13 -3.97 -1.27 18.02
CA CYS A 13 -2.78 -1.12 18.83
C CYS A 13 -1.63 -0.57 17.99
N GLY A 14 -1.41 0.74 18.09
CA GLY A 14 -0.40 1.51 17.34
C GLY A 14 -0.97 2.44 16.27
N SER A 15 -0.60 3.72 16.32
CA SER A 15 -0.94 4.76 15.34
C SER A 15 0.10 4.91 14.23
N GLY A 16 0.71 3.79 13.81
CA GLY A 16 1.55 3.73 12.62
C GLY A 16 0.72 3.72 11.32
N SER A 17 1.41 3.68 10.18
CA SER A 17 0.78 3.77 8.86
C SER A 17 -0.30 2.71 8.63
N ALA A 18 -0.09 1.46 9.06
CA ALA A 18 -1.09 0.39 8.95
C ALA A 18 -2.34 0.68 9.78
N GLY A 19 -2.15 1.05 11.06
CA GLY A 19 -3.27 1.33 11.97
C GLY A 19 -4.10 2.52 11.52
N LEU A 20 -3.45 3.61 11.08
CA LEU A 20 -4.15 4.78 10.56
C LEU A 20 -4.89 4.50 9.26
N CYS A 21 -4.30 3.71 8.36
CA CYS A 21 -4.98 3.35 7.11
C CYS A 21 -6.24 2.49 7.37
N ALA A 22 -6.18 1.55 8.31
CA ALA A 22 -7.37 0.81 8.75
C ALA A 22 -8.41 1.74 9.40
N ALA A 23 -7.95 2.70 10.23
CA ALA A 23 -8.83 3.66 10.90
C ALA A 23 -9.61 4.55 9.91
N VAL A 24 -9.00 4.93 8.76
CA VAL A 24 -9.72 5.67 7.70
C VAL A 24 -10.95 4.91 7.22
N TRP A 25 -10.83 3.61 7.01
CA TRP A 25 -11.96 2.76 6.64
C TRP A 25 -13.01 2.67 7.75
N LEU A 26 -12.58 2.39 8.97
CA LEU A 26 -13.49 2.25 10.10
C LEU A 26 -14.27 3.55 10.36
N ALA A 27 -13.59 4.71 10.24
CA ALA A 27 -14.25 6.02 10.33
C ALA A 27 -15.30 6.21 9.24
N ARG A 28 -14.98 5.84 7.97
CA ARG A 28 -15.93 5.93 6.84
C ARG A 28 -17.15 5.05 7.00
N PHE A 29 -16.98 3.87 7.59
CA PHE A 29 -18.09 3.00 7.95
C PHE A 29 -18.81 3.43 9.23
N GLY A 30 -18.33 4.43 9.98
CA GLY A 30 -18.90 4.83 11.27
C GLY A 30 -18.88 3.69 12.30
N ILE A 31 -17.80 2.92 12.36
CA ILE A 31 -17.57 1.87 13.34
C ILE A 31 -17.08 2.50 14.65
N ASN A 32 -17.46 1.93 15.80
CA ASN A 32 -16.91 2.30 17.08
C ASN A 32 -15.50 1.67 17.24
N TYR A 33 -14.45 2.49 17.08
CA TYR A 33 -13.06 2.05 17.20
C TYR A 33 -12.25 2.99 18.06
N LYS A 34 -11.10 2.50 18.55
CA LYS A 34 -10.13 3.28 19.31
C LYS A 34 -8.71 2.88 18.90
N ILE A 35 -7.80 3.85 18.94
CA ILE A 35 -6.37 3.64 18.66
C ILE A 35 -5.59 3.88 19.96
N LEU A 36 -4.79 2.91 20.39
CA LEU A 36 -3.87 3.04 21.51
C LEU A 36 -2.46 3.30 21.01
N GLU A 37 -1.84 4.37 21.48
CA GLU A 37 -0.50 4.76 21.07
C GLU A 37 0.37 5.09 22.29
N ARG A 38 1.53 4.44 22.38
CA ARG A 38 2.46 4.64 23.50
C ARG A 38 3.20 5.97 23.50
N ARG A 39 3.33 6.62 22.32
CA ARG A 39 3.96 7.94 22.18
C ARG A 39 3.11 9.01 22.84
N ASP A 40 3.73 10.15 23.14
CA ASP A 40 3.11 11.34 23.70
C ASP A 40 2.26 12.16 22.71
N GLY A 41 2.27 11.78 21.43
CA GLY A 41 1.57 12.48 20.37
C GLY A 41 1.81 11.85 19.00
N PRO A 42 1.39 12.53 17.93
CA PRO A 42 1.62 12.10 16.56
C PRO A 42 3.09 11.89 16.24
N LEU A 43 3.38 11.05 15.27
CA LEU A 43 4.73 10.84 14.75
C LEU A 43 5.30 12.16 14.25
N LYS A 44 6.48 12.57 14.75
CA LYS A 44 7.13 13.85 14.38
C LYS A 44 8.09 13.67 13.21
N VAL A 45 8.82 12.55 13.19
CA VAL A 45 9.77 12.19 12.13
C VAL A 45 9.61 10.71 11.83
N GLY A 46 9.39 10.36 10.57
CA GLY A 46 9.25 8.97 10.13
C GLY A 46 10.56 8.41 9.58
N GLN A 47 10.72 7.09 9.67
CA GLN A 47 11.86 6.39 9.05
C GLN A 47 11.64 6.15 7.55
N ALA A 48 10.40 6.01 7.10
CA ALA A 48 10.03 5.84 5.71
C ALA A 48 9.66 7.17 5.04
N ASP A 49 9.79 7.20 3.72
CA ASP A 49 9.55 8.39 2.90
C ASP A 49 9.06 8.06 1.47
N GLY A 50 9.46 6.92 0.90
CA GLY A 50 9.07 6.52 -0.45
C GLY A 50 7.61 6.08 -0.52
N VAL A 51 6.79 6.79 -1.31
CA VAL A 51 5.36 6.49 -1.54
C VAL A 51 5.20 5.95 -2.95
N GLN A 52 5.03 4.66 -3.06
CA GLN A 52 4.92 3.98 -4.34
C GLN A 52 3.56 4.24 -5.01
N THR A 53 3.49 4.05 -6.33
CA THR A 53 2.31 4.40 -7.13
C THR A 53 1.02 3.79 -6.58
N ARG A 54 1.04 2.52 -6.15
CA ARG A 54 -0.14 1.87 -5.55
C ARG A 54 -0.60 2.56 -4.26
N THR A 55 0.33 3.03 -3.45
CA THR A 55 -0.01 3.77 -2.23
C THR A 55 -0.58 5.15 -2.56
N VAL A 56 -0.07 5.83 -3.60
CA VAL A 56 -0.67 7.09 -4.07
C VAL A 56 -2.10 6.85 -4.58
N GLU A 57 -2.37 5.75 -5.29
CA GLU A 57 -3.73 5.35 -5.69
C GLU A 57 -4.66 5.15 -4.48
N ILE A 58 -4.17 4.54 -3.40
CA ILE A 58 -4.92 4.39 -2.14
C ILE A 58 -5.26 5.77 -1.57
N PHE A 59 -4.29 6.69 -1.50
CA PHE A 59 -4.53 8.06 -1.05
C PHE A 59 -5.51 8.81 -1.97
N ASP A 60 -5.44 8.57 -3.29
CA ASP A 60 -6.38 9.12 -4.27
C ASP A 60 -7.81 8.61 -4.02
N SER A 61 -7.97 7.30 -3.77
CA SER A 61 -9.25 6.69 -3.43
C SER A 61 -9.84 7.23 -2.11
N PHE A 62 -8.98 7.66 -1.19
CA PHE A 62 -9.36 8.35 0.03
C PHE A 62 -9.62 9.85 -0.16
N GLY A 63 -9.35 10.41 -1.34
CA GLY A 63 -9.55 11.83 -1.64
C GLY A 63 -8.49 12.75 -1.02
N ILE A 64 -7.32 12.22 -0.65
CA ILE A 64 -6.21 12.97 -0.01
C ILE A 64 -4.91 12.95 -0.82
N ALA A 65 -4.93 12.43 -2.06
CA ALA A 65 -3.74 12.39 -2.89
C ALA A 65 -3.31 13.79 -3.37
N GLU A 66 -4.22 14.73 -3.52
CA GLU A 66 -3.89 16.08 -4.00
C GLU A 66 -2.91 16.78 -3.04
N ASP A 67 -3.17 16.72 -1.75
CA ASP A 67 -2.29 17.31 -0.74
C ASP A 67 -0.94 16.56 -0.67
N LEU A 68 -0.97 15.23 -0.76
CA LEU A 68 0.23 14.42 -0.88
C LEU A 68 1.09 14.86 -2.07
N LEU A 69 0.50 14.99 -3.25
CA LEU A 69 1.21 15.29 -4.49
C LEU A 69 1.75 16.72 -4.55
N LYS A 70 1.08 17.67 -3.89
CA LYS A 70 1.55 19.07 -3.79
C LYS A 70 2.81 19.22 -2.92
N GLU A 71 2.92 18.42 -1.86
CA GLU A 71 4.02 18.53 -0.89
C GLU A 71 5.21 17.64 -1.23
N ALA A 72 4.98 16.54 -1.95
CA ALA A 72 5.96 15.48 -2.17
C ALA A 72 6.98 15.84 -3.27
N TYR A 73 8.17 15.28 -3.16
CA TYR A 73 9.14 15.24 -4.27
C TYR A 73 8.73 14.14 -5.26
N HIS A 74 8.62 14.47 -6.54
CA HIS A 74 8.26 13.53 -7.61
C HIS A 74 9.49 12.83 -8.18
N VAL A 75 9.54 11.51 -8.11
CA VAL A 75 10.65 10.71 -8.63
C VAL A 75 10.38 10.36 -10.10
N LEU A 76 11.06 11.05 -11.00
CA LEU A 76 10.87 10.86 -12.44
C LEU A 76 11.87 9.85 -13.03
N GLU A 77 13.12 9.89 -12.53
CA GLU A 77 14.21 9.12 -13.09
C GLU A 77 15.17 8.61 -12.01
N VAL A 78 15.95 7.60 -12.37
CA VAL A 78 17.03 7.04 -11.56
C VAL A 78 18.34 7.16 -12.32
N ALA A 79 19.37 7.71 -11.67
CA ALA A 79 20.73 7.74 -12.18
C ALA A 79 21.56 6.60 -11.58
N PHE A 80 22.33 5.92 -12.42
CA PHE A 80 23.26 4.86 -12.02
C PHE A 80 24.69 5.33 -12.16
N TRP A 81 25.46 5.19 -11.09
CA TRP A 81 26.86 5.56 -11.00
C TRP A 81 27.70 4.35 -10.63
N SER A 82 28.83 4.17 -11.31
CA SER A 82 29.72 3.02 -11.13
C SER A 82 31.18 3.47 -11.10
N PRO A 83 32.11 2.62 -10.65
CA PRO A 83 33.54 2.94 -10.69
C PRO A 83 33.99 3.34 -12.10
N ASP A 84 34.81 4.37 -12.16
CA ASP A 84 35.50 4.80 -13.40
C ASP A 84 36.87 4.12 -13.46
N PRO A 85 37.09 3.16 -14.37
CA PRO A 85 38.35 2.43 -14.48
C PRO A 85 39.49 3.30 -15.02
N ASP A 86 39.16 4.36 -15.77
CA ASP A 86 40.14 5.20 -16.48
C ASP A 86 40.61 6.39 -15.63
N ALA A 87 39.65 7.10 -15.01
CA ALA A 87 39.93 8.31 -14.23
C ALA A 87 39.97 8.06 -12.71
N GLY A 88 39.55 6.89 -12.25
CA GLY A 88 39.31 6.60 -10.84
C GLY A 88 38.05 7.27 -10.30
N GLY A 89 37.61 6.84 -9.11
CA GLY A 89 36.36 7.34 -8.51
C GLY A 89 35.11 6.77 -9.16
N ILE A 90 34.08 7.61 -9.38
CA ILE A 90 32.78 7.20 -9.95
C ILE A 90 32.43 8.02 -11.18
N ARG A 91 31.75 7.36 -12.14
CA ARG A 91 31.14 8.01 -13.32
C ARG A 91 29.68 7.60 -13.48
N ARG A 92 28.86 8.47 -14.09
CA ARG A 92 27.50 8.14 -14.45
C ARG A 92 27.49 7.18 -15.64
N THR A 93 26.81 6.05 -15.47
CA THR A 93 26.75 5.01 -16.52
C THR A 93 25.39 4.97 -17.21
N ARG A 94 24.29 5.40 -16.55
CA ARG A 94 22.96 5.32 -17.12
C ARG A 94 21.97 6.27 -16.43
N TYR A 95 20.97 6.72 -17.21
CA TYR A 95 19.67 7.17 -16.69
C TYR A 95 18.58 6.16 -17.10
N ALA A 96 17.58 5.99 -16.25
CA ALA A 96 16.36 5.26 -16.57
C ALA A 96 15.15 5.97 -15.95
N ALA A 97 13.98 5.84 -16.56
CA ALA A 97 12.74 6.24 -15.92
C ALA A 97 12.57 5.45 -14.61
N ASP A 98 12.09 6.09 -13.55
CA ASP A 98 11.87 5.41 -12.25
C ASP A 98 10.80 4.32 -12.37
N LYS A 99 9.76 4.57 -13.17
CA LYS A 99 8.67 3.64 -13.48
C LYS A 99 8.36 3.63 -14.97
N GLU A 100 7.88 2.50 -15.45
CA GLU A 100 7.29 2.42 -16.79
C GLU A 100 6.00 3.25 -16.83
N THR A 101 5.79 3.99 -17.91
CA THR A 101 4.66 4.94 -18.05
C THR A 101 3.28 4.30 -17.96
N ALA A 102 3.16 3.01 -18.31
CA ALA A 102 1.89 2.28 -18.31
C ALA A 102 1.55 1.57 -16.99
N ILE A 103 2.40 1.66 -15.95
CA ILE A 103 2.18 0.92 -14.70
C ILE A 103 1.03 1.52 -13.89
N SER A 104 0.94 2.85 -13.82
CA SER A 104 -0.08 3.57 -13.07
C SER A 104 -0.23 4.99 -13.59
N HIS A 105 -1.43 5.57 -13.41
CA HIS A 105 -1.68 6.99 -13.64
C HIS A 105 -1.11 7.89 -12.53
N GLN A 106 -0.63 7.29 -11.43
CA GLN A 106 -0.06 8.00 -10.29
C GLN A 106 1.47 7.91 -10.29
N PRO A 107 2.17 8.97 -9.86
CA PRO A 107 3.63 8.96 -9.77
C PRO A 107 4.14 8.19 -8.54
N HIS A 108 5.43 7.86 -8.53
CA HIS A 108 6.19 7.56 -7.32
C HIS A 108 6.67 8.88 -6.71
N VAL A 109 6.42 9.07 -5.43
CA VAL A 109 6.78 10.31 -4.73
C VAL A 109 7.46 10.05 -3.40
N ILE A 110 8.11 11.07 -2.87
CA ILE A 110 8.79 11.04 -1.56
C ILE A 110 8.13 12.08 -0.67
N LEU A 111 7.63 11.62 0.48
CA LEU A 111 7.10 12.47 1.54
C LEU A 111 7.31 11.81 2.89
N ASN A 112 7.64 12.60 3.90
CA ASN A 112 7.89 12.10 5.25
C ASN A 112 6.69 11.30 5.79
N GLN A 113 6.95 10.14 6.38
CA GLN A 113 5.93 9.27 6.96
C GLN A 113 5.06 9.98 7.99
N ALA A 114 5.62 10.91 8.78
CA ALA A 114 4.84 11.68 9.74
C ALA A 114 3.79 12.55 9.03
N ARG A 115 4.12 13.13 7.86
CA ARG A 115 3.17 13.90 7.08
C ARG A 115 2.10 13.03 6.44
N LEU A 116 2.45 11.85 5.93
CA LEU A 116 1.50 10.86 5.42
C LEU A 116 0.50 10.45 6.51
N ASN A 117 1.00 10.17 7.70
CA ASN A 117 0.16 9.85 8.84
C ASN A 117 -0.77 11.03 9.21
N ALA A 118 -0.28 12.28 9.16
CA ALA A 118 -1.08 13.46 9.41
C ALA A 118 -2.20 13.65 8.38
N LEU A 119 -1.96 13.37 7.09
CA LEU A 119 -2.99 13.39 6.05
C LEU A 119 -4.11 12.38 6.33
N MET A 120 -3.76 11.15 6.72
CA MET A 120 -4.75 10.14 7.13
C MET A 120 -5.50 10.55 8.40
N MET A 121 -4.79 11.06 9.41
CA MET A 121 -5.40 11.55 10.66
C MET A 121 -6.43 12.66 10.39
N GLY A 122 -6.15 13.55 9.43
CA GLY A 122 -7.08 14.62 9.03
C GLY A 122 -8.42 14.11 8.50
N THR A 123 -8.50 12.84 8.06
CA THR A 123 -9.76 12.23 7.59
C THR A 123 -10.59 11.59 8.70
N LEU A 124 -10.05 11.44 9.91
CA LEU A 124 -10.71 10.77 11.03
C LEU A 124 -11.67 11.67 11.83
N GLY A 125 -11.86 12.92 11.38
CA GLY A 125 -12.71 13.92 12.04
C GLY A 125 -11.93 14.83 13.00
N ALA A 126 -12.65 15.77 13.62
CA ALA A 126 -12.06 16.82 14.46
C ALA A 126 -11.41 16.28 15.76
N ALA A 127 -11.89 15.15 16.28
CA ALA A 127 -11.37 14.49 17.47
C ALA A 127 -11.13 13.00 17.18
N PRO A 128 -10.00 12.64 16.53
CA PRO A 128 -9.68 11.25 16.25
C PRO A 128 -9.61 10.44 17.55
N PRO A 129 -10.13 9.20 17.57
CA PRO A 129 -10.17 8.37 18.78
C PRO A 129 -8.80 7.74 19.07
N VAL A 130 -7.76 8.56 19.25
CA VAL A 130 -6.39 8.13 19.58
C VAL A 130 -6.10 8.46 21.04
N GLU A 131 -5.81 7.42 21.83
CA GLU A 131 -5.27 7.57 23.17
C GLU A 131 -3.74 7.50 23.11
N TYR A 132 -3.10 8.67 23.23
CA TYR A 132 -1.65 8.79 23.37
C TYR A 132 -1.22 8.45 24.80
N GLN A 133 0.09 8.18 24.99
CA GLN A 133 0.65 7.74 26.27
C GLN A 133 -0.04 6.48 26.81
N CYS A 134 -0.64 5.69 25.92
CA CYS A 134 -1.34 4.46 26.24
C CYS A 134 -0.54 3.24 25.73
N GLU A 135 0.16 2.60 26.62
CA GLU A 135 1.03 1.47 26.30
C GLU A 135 0.33 0.14 26.53
N VAL A 136 0.11 -0.62 25.47
CA VAL A 136 -0.43 -1.99 25.55
C VAL A 136 0.58 -2.90 26.25
N LYS A 137 0.13 -3.65 27.24
CA LYS A 137 0.94 -4.59 28.04
C LYS A 137 0.70 -6.04 27.66
N GLY A 138 -0.48 -6.36 27.17
CA GLY A 138 -0.84 -7.72 26.77
C GLY A 138 -2.27 -7.83 26.28
N LEU A 139 -2.57 -9.02 25.75
CA LEU A 139 -3.92 -9.35 25.29
C LEU A 139 -4.22 -10.83 25.57
N GLU A 140 -5.49 -11.13 25.80
CA GLU A 140 -6.06 -12.47 25.94
C GLU A 140 -7.24 -12.61 25.00
N VAL A 141 -7.43 -13.82 24.45
CA VAL A 141 -8.57 -14.14 23.56
C VAL A 141 -9.37 -15.28 24.17
N ASP A 142 -10.66 -15.08 24.37
CA ASP A 142 -11.61 -16.15 24.69
C ASP A 142 -12.04 -16.83 23.38
N SER A 143 -11.41 -17.96 23.05
CA SER A 143 -11.68 -18.72 21.83
C SER A 143 -13.08 -19.34 21.77
N VAL A 144 -13.78 -19.46 22.90
CA VAL A 144 -15.17 -19.92 22.91
C VAL A 144 -16.10 -18.77 22.55
N ALA A 145 -15.93 -17.62 23.22
CA ALA A 145 -16.70 -16.42 22.91
C ALA A 145 -16.38 -15.86 21.50
N ALA A 146 -15.20 -16.12 20.96
CA ALA A 146 -14.82 -15.68 19.61
C ALA A 146 -15.72 -16.25 18.49
N LYS A 147 -16.46 -17.34 18.76
CA LYS A 147 -17.40 -17.94 17.79
C LYS A 147 -18.72 -17.18 17.70
N ASP A 148 -19.03 -16.36 18.68
CA ASP A 148 -20.21 -15.49 18.69
C ASP A 148 -19.85 -14.14 18.04
N PRO A 149 -20.46 -13.76 16.90
CA PRO A 149 -20.15 -12.51 16.17
C PRO A 149 -20.40 -11.26 17.01
N ASP A 150 -21.30 -11.30 17.98
CA ASP A 150 -21.66 -10.16 18.82
C ASP A 150 -20.84 -10.04 20.09
N ALA A 151 -20.09 -11.08 20.46
CA ALA A 151 -19.25 -11.08 21.65
C ALA A 151 -18.03 -10.15 21.52
N TYR A 152 -17.51 -9.75 22.69
CA TYR A 152 -16.25 -9.00 22.84
C TYR A 152 -15.16 -9.93 23.40
N PRO A 153 -14.66 -10.90 22.62
CA PRO A 153 -13.84 -11.98 23.10
C PRO A 153 -12.39 -11.58 23.39
N VAL A 154 -11.95 -10.39 22.96
CA VAL A 154 -10.57 -9.96 23.13
C VAL A 154 -10.46 -8.95 24.26
N ARG A 155 -9.67 -9.31 25.28
CA ARG A 155 -9.34 -8.46 26.43
C ARG A 155 -7.93 -7.93 26.28
N VAL A 156 -7.76 -6.60 26.27
CA VAL A 156 -6.47 -5.92 26.16
C VAL A 156 -6.19 -5.14 27.43
N SER A 157 -5.00 -5.36 28.01
CA SER A 157 -4.49 -4.58 29.14
C SER A 157 -3.51 -3.52 28.63
N ALA A 158 -3.65 -2.31 29.13
CA ALA A 158 -2.79 -1.17 28.80
C ALA A 158 -2.50 -0.32 30.05
N VAL A 159 -1.45 0.49 29.97
CA VAL A 159 -1.16 1.53 30.97
C VAL A 159 -1.30 2.88 30.30
N HIS A 160 -2.18 3.72 30.82
CA HIS A 160 -2.42 5.07 30.36
C HIS A 160 -2.23 6.04 31.52
N ASP A 161 -1.35 7.02 31.38
CA ASP A 161 -0.96 7.95 32.44
C ASP A 161 -0.57 7.25 33.76
N GLY A 162 0.15 6.14 33.66
CA GLY A 162 0.59 5.35 34.81
C GLY A 162 -0.49 4.50 35.48
N LYS A 163 -1.73 4.49 34.97
CA LYS A 163 -2.86 3.71 35.49
C LYS A 163 -3.18 2.54 34.56
N GLU A 164 -3.49 1.40 35.17
CA GLU A 164 -3.97 0.26 34.40
C GLU A 164 -5.37 0.54 33.82
N LYS A 165 -5.54 0.18 32.54
CA LYS A 165 -6.78 0.31 31.78
C LYS A 165 -7.07 -1.00 31.04
N ILE A 166 -8.33 -1.42 31.04
CA ILE A 166 -8.76 -2.65 30.37
C ILE A 166 -9.74 -2.30 29.27
N TYR A 167 -9.51 -2.89 28.10
CA TYR A 167 -10.41 -2.80 26.95
C TYR A 167 -10.95 -4.18 26.60
N GLN A 168 -12.19 -4.23 26.14
CA GLN A 168 -12.79 -5.39 25.52
C GLN A 168 -13.19 -5.04 24.10
N ALA A 169 -12.80 -5.88 23.13
CA ALA A 169 -13.03 -5.60 21.72
C ALA A 169 -13.61 -6.82 20.99
N LYS A 170 -14.43 -6.56 19.96
CA LYS A 170 -14.84 -7.60 19.00
C LYS A 170 -13.64 -8.02 18.16
N TYR A 171 -12.85 -7.04 17.69
CA TYR A 171 -11.64 -7.26 16.90
C TYR A 171 -10.48 -6.40 17.41
N VAL A 172 -9.26 -6.93 17.29
CA VAL A 172 -8.02 -6.19 17.59
C VAL A 172 -7.09 -6.22 16.39
N LEU A 173 -6.54 -5.06 16.05
CA LEU A 173 -5.47 -4.91 15.05
C LEU A 173 -4.14 -4.64 15.75
N GLY A 174 -3.20 -5.57 15.66
CA GLY A 174 -1.82 -5.42 16.14
C GLY A 174 -0.99 -4.67 15.08
N CYS A 175 -0.92 -3.33 15.23
CA CYS A 175 -0.18 -2.42 14.37
C CYS A 175 1.03 -1.81 15.13
N ASP A 176 1.53 -2.50 16.15
CA ASP A 176 2.48 -2.03 17.16
C ASP A 176 3.96 -2.26 16.79
N GLY A 177 4.20 -2.54 15.50
CA GLY A 177 5.53 -2.53 14.89
C GLY A 177 6.36 -3.80 15.14
N ALA A 178 7.63 -3.78 14.73
CA ALA A 178 8.52 -4.93 14.71
C ALA A 178 8.69 -5.64 16.06
N HIS A 179 8.56 -4.90 17.16
CA HIS A 179 8.64 -5.44 18.53
C HIS A 179 7.28 -5.76 19.15
N SER A 180 6.25 -5.94 18.35
CA SER A 180 4.85 -6.14 18.70
C SER A 180 4.62 -6.92 20.01
N ILE A 181 3.91 -6.28 20.94
CA ILE A 181 3.43 -6.90 22.17
C ILE A 181 2.24 -7.80 21.86
N ILE A 182 1.37 -7.38 20.91
CA ILE A 182 0.23 -8.19 20.47
C ILE A 182 0.71 -9.54 19.93
N ARG A 183 1.67 -9.55 19.00
CA ARG A 183 2.26 -10.80 18.49
C ARG A 183 2.81 -11.68 19.59
N LYS A 184 3.57 -11.10 20.53
CA LYS A 184 4.16 -11.84 21.67
C LYS A 184 3.10 -12.41 22.62
N SER A 185 2.05 -11.64 22.93
CA SER A 185 0.94 -12.11 23.78
C SER A 185 0.21 -13.32 23.19
N LEU A 186 0.13 -13.38 21.84
CA LEU A 186 -0.42 -14.53 21.13
C LEU A 186 0.52 -15.75 21.08
N GLY A 187 1.77 -15.62 21.55
CA GLY A 187 2.80 -16.65 21.45
C GLY A 187 3.40 -16.81 20.06
N PHE A 188 3.12 -15.87 19.14
CA PHE A 188 3.61 -15.95 17.75
C PHE A 188 5.06 -15.49 17.63
N LYS A 189 5.79 -16.12 16.72
CA LYS A 189 7.21 -15.92 16.51
C LYS A 189 7.48 -15.29 15.15
N MET A 190 8.55 -14.51 15.05
CA MET A 190 9.09 -14.08 13.76
C MET A 190 9.98 -15.16 13.18
N VAL A 191 9.64 -15.66 12.01
CA VAL A 191 10.35 -16.71 11.25
C VAL A 191 11.09 -16.06 10.08
N GLY A 192 12.34 -16.43 9.89
CA GLY A 192 13.20 -15.94 8.81
C GLY A 192 14.58 -15.57 9.30
N ASP A 193 15.35 -14.90 8.45
CA ASP A 193 16.75 -14.62 8.67
C ASP A 193 16.98 -13.17 9.07
N SER A 194 18.06 -12.93 9.82
CA SER A 194 18.68 -11.61 9.91
C SER A 194 19.93 -11.64 9.03
N THR A 195 20.11 -10.62 8.21
CA THR A 195 21.38 -10.43 7.53
C THR A 195 22.33 -9.68 8.47
N ASP A 196 23.62 -10.02 8.44
CA ASP A 196 24.67 -9.29 9.18
C ASP A 196 24.96 -7.91 8.56
N ALA A 197 24.26 -7.55 7.49
CA ALA A 197 24.44 -6.27 6.81
C ALA A 197 23.82 -5.14 7.64
N VAL A 198 24.67 -4.22 8.07
CA VAL A 198 24.27 -2.98 8.75
C VAL A 198 24.17 -1.85 7.73
N TRP A 199 23.11 -1.08 7.85
CA TRP A 199 22.86 0.08 6.99
C TRP A 199 22.79 1.34 7.84
N GLY A 200 23.41 2.38 7.32
CA GLY A 200 23.27 3.73 7.84
C GLY A 200 22.29 4.53 6.98
N VAL A 201 21.50 5.38 7.62
CA VAL A 201 20.60 6.33 6.96
C VAL A 201 20.86 7.71 7.50
N MET A 202 20.92 8.71 6.62
CA MET A 202 21.07 10.12 7.00
C MET A 202 20.15 10.98 6.16
N ASP A 203 19.38 11.86 6.81
CA ASP A 203 18.70 12.99 6.18
C ASP A 203 19.58 14.22 6.34
N ILE A 204 20.02 14.79 5.23
CA ILE A 204 21.06 15.81 5.22
C ILE A 204 20.72 16.97 4.29
N TYR A 205 21.30 18.13 4.58
CA TYR A 205 21.44 19.25 3.66
C TYR A 205 22.88 19.27 3.15
N PRO A 206 23.16 18.72 1.94
CA PRO A 206 24.53 18.61 1.43
C PRO A 206 25.01 19.90 0.78
N ARG A 207 26.33 20.15 0.87
CA ARG A 207 27.07 21.03 -0.04
C ARG A 207 27.96 20.14 -0.90
N THR A 208 27.74 20.16 -2.23
CA THR A 208 28.40 19.20 -3.11
C THR A 208 28.44 19.73 -4.55
N ASP A 209 29.46 19.30 -5.28
CA ASP A 209 29.58 19.44 -6.73
C ASP A 209 29.05 18.20 -7.49
N PHE A 210 28.48 17.21 -6.77
CA PHE A 210 27.88 16.03 -7.41
C PHE A 210 26.62 16.42 -8.20
N PRO A 211 26.61 16.21 -9.54
CA PRO A 211 25.59 16.79 -10.42
C PRO A 211 24.18 16.21 -10.23
N ASP A 212 24.06 14.97 -9.72
CA ASP A 212 22.79 14.29 -9.59
C ASP A 212 22.25 14.26 -8.13
N ILE A 213 22.73 15.16 -7.27
CA ILE A 213 22.36 15.17 -5.85
C ILE A 213 20.84 15.29 -5.63
N ARG A 214 20.12 15.91 -6.56
CA ARG A 214 18.65 16.05 -6.55
C ARG A 214 17.93 15.03 -7.43
N LYS A 215 18.57 13.89 -7.74
CA LYS A 215 17.98 12.74 -8.40
C LYS A 215 18.04 11.52 -7.51
N LYS A 216 17.12 10.57 -7.72
CA LYS A 216 17.29 9.23 -7.15
C LYS A 216 18.51 8.59 -7.80
N CYS A 217 19.52 8.23 -7.01
CA CYS A 217 20.79 7.69 -7.52
C CYS A 217 21.15 6.39 -6.84
N VAL A 218 21.60 5.43 -7.64
CA VAL A 218 22.27 4.22 -7.17
C VAL A 218 23.74 4.39 -7.47
N ILE A 219 24.55 4.59 -6.43
CA ILE A 219 26.01 4.75 -6.53
C ILE A 219 26.66 3.45 -6.06
N ASN A 220 27.45 2.86 -6.92
CA ASN A 220 28.37 1.78 -6.57
C ASN A 220 29.79 2.30 -6.77
N SER A 221 30.61 2.26 -5.73
CA SER A 221 32.03 2.65 -5.80
C SER A 221 32.91 1.55 -5.22
N ALA A 222 34.22 1.70 -5.34
CA ALA A 222 35.17 0.81 -4.68
C ALA A 222 35.09 0.90 -3.15
N ALA A 223 34.61 2.03 -2.60
CA ALA A 223 34.46 2.23 -1.17
C ALA A 223 33.13 1.71 -0.60
N GLY A 224 32.16 1.34 -1.45
CA GLY A 224 30.84 0.85 -1.04
C GLY A 224 29.71 1.40 -1.89
N SER A 225 28.48 1.19 -1.44
CA SER A 225 27.27 1.59 -2.16
C SER A 225 26.44 2.62 -1.39
N ILE A 226 25.90 3.61 -2.10
CA ILE A 226 24.96 4.59 -1.55
C ILE A 226 23.74 4.66 -2.47
N LEU A 227 22.54 4.64 -1.88
CA LEU A 227 21.30 5.04 -2.54
C LEU A 227 20.96 6.46 -2.07
N ILE A 228 20.86 7.39 -3.02
CA ILE A 228 20.37 8.76 -2.77
C ILE A 228 18.90 8.80 -3.09
N VAL A 229 18.13 9.37 -2.17
CA VAL A 229 16.71 9.68 -2.37
C VAL A 229 16.50 11.16 -2.04
N PRO A 230 16.17 12.01 -3.03
CA PRO A 230 15.80 13.39 -2.73
C PRO A 230 14.57 13.43 -1.84
N ARG A 231 14.57 14.37 -0.89
CA ARG A 231 13.47 14.57 0.03
C ARG A 231 12.65 15.79 -0.40
N GLU A 232 11.45 15.85 0.14
CA GLU A 232 10.62 17.05 0.14
C GLU A 232 11.38 18.22 0.82
N GLY A 233 10.99 19.47 0.53
CA GLY A 233 11.60 20.64 1.16
C GLY A 233 13.00 20.99 0.59
N ASP A 234 13.03 21.46 -0.63
CA ASP A 234 14.16 22.08 -1.33
C ASP A 234 15.42 21.19 -1.47
N ALA A 235 16.41 21.36 -0.57
CA ALA A 235 17.74 20.79 -0.73
C ALA A 235 17.98 19.49 0.06
N MET A 236 17.04 19.06 0.89
CA MET A 236 17.23 17.86 1.73
C MET A 236 17.31 16.61 0.87
N VAL A 237 18.24 15.72 1.22
CA VAL A 237 18.39 14.40 0.59
C VAL A 237 18.59 13.33 1.66
N ARG A 238 18.17 12.12 1.36
CA ARG A 238 18.42 10.93 2.19
C ARG A 238 19.48 10.06 1.55
N PHE A 239 20.48 9.69 2.35
CA PHE A 239 21.46 8.68 1.99
C PHE A 239 21.18 7.38 2.72
N TYR A 240 21.05 6.30 1.97
CA TYR A 240 21.10 4.93 2.47
C TYR A 240 22.48 4.37 2.14
N THR A 241 23.26 4.05 3.15
CA THR A 241 24.66 3.67 3.01
C THR A 241 24.88 2.25 3.53
N GLU A 242 25.39 1.36 2.68
CA GLU A 242 25.84 0.05 3.11
C GLU A 242 27.13 0.19 3.91
N LEU A 243 27.20 -0.44 5.07
CA LEU A 243 28.39 -0.44 5.90
C LEU A 243 29.23 -1.71 5.66
N PRO A 244 30.55 -1.66 5.88
CA PRO A 244 31.42 -2.80 5.69
C PRO A 244 30.98 -4.03 6.50
N ALA A 245 31.25 -5.22 5.96
CA ALA A 245 30.95 -6.48 6.64
C ALA A 245 31.54 -6.52 8.06
N GLY A 246 30.76 -7.03 9.01
CA GLY A 246 31.15 -7.10 10.42
C GLY A 246 30.91 -5.82 11.22
N ALA A 247 30.37 -4.75 10.61
CA ALA A 247 29.91 -3.57 11.35
C ALA A 247 28.80 -3.96 12.34
N LYS A 248 28.84 -3.41 13.55
CA LYS A 248 27.78 -3.57 14.55
C LYS A 248 27.03 -2.26 14.72
N VAL A 249 25.72 -2.31 14.84
CA VAL A 249 24.87 -1.12 14.96
C VAL A 249 25.33 -0.19 16.07
N GLY A 250 25.73 -0.74 17.23
CA GLY A 250 26.19 0.05 18.38
C GLY A 250 27.51 0.79 18.18
N ASP A 251 28.31 0.41 17.16
CA ASP A 251 29.62 1.00 16.88
C ASP A 251 29.56 2.09 15.79
N ILE A 252 28.35 2.39 15.30
CA ILE A 252 28.17 3.37 14.23
C ILE A 252 27.90 4.76 14.83
N SER A 253 28.71 5.72 14.39
CA SER A 253 28.52 7.14 14.68
C SER A 253 28.16 7.91 13.41
N LEU A 254 27.56 9.08 13.58
CA LEU A 254 27.27 10.00 12.48
C LEU A 254 28.54 10.32 11.68
N GLU A 255 29.64 10.62 12.36
CA GLU A 255 30.92 10.94 11.73
C GLU A 255 31.43 9.79 10.85
N ARG A 256 31.25 8.53 11.30
CA ARG A 256 31.62 7.35 10.52
C ARG A 256 30.80 7.25 9.24
N LEU A 257 29.50 7.53 9.30
CA LEU A 257 28.61 7.55 8.12
C LEU A 257 29.00 8.66 7.13
N GLN A 258 29.25 9.87 7.63
CA GLN A 258 29.69 11.00 6.82
C GLN A 258 31.04 10.75 6.14
N ASN A 259 32.01 10.21 6.87
CA ASN A 259 33.34 9.88 6.33
C ASN A 259 33.26 8.75 5.28
N HIS A 260 32.35 7.79 5.47
CA HIS A 260 32.13 6.75 4.47
C HIS A 260 31.49 7.33 3.21
N ALA A 261 30.51 8.20 3.34
CA ALA A 261 29.88 8.87 2.21
C ALA A 261 30.90 9.67 1.38
N ARG A 262 31.79 10.46 2.04
CA ARG A 262 32.87 11.20 1.33
C ARG A 262 33.74 10.28 0.47
N LYS A 263 34.06 9.07 0.95
CA LYS A 263 34.83 8.10 0.16
C LYS A 263 34.09 7.56 -1.04
N VAL A 264 32.78 7.29 -0.90
CA VAL A 264 31.95 6.76 -1.97
C VAL A 264 31.76 7.78 -3.10
N PHE A 265 31.69 9.08 -2.78
CA PHE A 265 31.46 10.15 -3.75
C PHE A 265 32.71 10.55 -4.55
N HIS A 266 33.89 10.09 -4.17
CA HIS A 266 35.12 10.46 -4.90
C HIS A 266 34.96 10.25 -6.43
N PRO A 267 35.32 11.24 -7.29
CA PRO A 267 36.11 12.44 -7.04
C PRO A 267 35.30 13.66 -6.57
N TYR A 268 33.97 13.56 -6.51
CA TYR A 268 33.12 14.67 -6.06
C TYR A 268 33.30 14.93 -4.57
N THR A 269 33.14 16.20 -4.20
CA THR A 269 33.15 16.62 -2.80
C THR A 269 31.72 16.51 -2.23
N VAL A 270 31.60 16.08 -1.00
CA VAL A 270 30.34 16.16 -0.23
C VAL A 270 30.62 16.63 1.18
N ASP A 271 29.98 17.72 1.57
CA ASP A 271 29.98 18.24 2.92
C ASP A 271 28.57 18.28 3.47
N PHE A 272 28.44 18.19 4.78
CA PHE A 272 27.16 18.07 5.49
C PHE A 272 26.88 19.40 6.20
N ALA A 273 26.16 20.32 5.52
CA ALA A 273 25.83 21.61 6.13
C ALA A 273 24.96 21.41 7.38
N GLU A 274 24.04 20.44 7.31
CA GLU A 274 23.22 20.01 8.43
C GLU A 274 22.89 18.51 8.26
N THR A 275 22.82 17.78 9.38
CA THR A 275 22.21 16.44 9.44
C THR A 275 20.97 16.52 10.30
N PHE A 276 19.82 16.50 9.63
CA PHE A 276 18.51 16.61 10.26
C PHE A 276 18.18 15.38 11.12
N TRP A 277 18.53 14.20 10.60
CA TRP A 277 18.27 12.92 11.26
C TRP A 277 19.23 11.85 10.73
N TRP A 278 19.59 10.90 11.59
CA TRP A 278 20.33 9.71 11.18
C TRP A 278 19.98 8.51 12.05
N SER A 279 20.24 7.31 11.50
CA SER A 279 20.10 6.03 12.21
C SER A 279 20.99 4.97 11.58
N ALA A 280 21.24 3.91 12.33
CA ALA A 280 21.84 2.68 11.82
C ALA A 280 21.01 1.48 12.28
N TYR A 281 20.84 0.47 11.42
CA TYR A 281 20.06 -0.72 11.74
C TYR A 281 20.57 -1.96 11.00
N ALA A 282 20.34 -3.12 11.60
CA ALA A 282 20.52 -4.41 10.96
C ALA A 282 19.21 -4.83 10.27
N ILE A 283 19.34 -5.45 9.11
CA ILE A 283 18.20 -5.89 8.31
C ILE A 283 17.68 -7.23 8.83
N GLY A 284 16.39 -7.28 9.17
CA GLY A 284 15.67 -8.53 9.44
C GLY A 284 14.68 -8.82 8.32
N GLN A 285 14.79 -10.00 7.71
CA GLN A 285 13.88 -10.48 6.65
C GLN A 285 13.03 -11.60 7.23
N ARG A 286 11.97 -11.23 7.96
CA ARG A 286 11.20 -12.15 8.79
C ARG A 286 9.70 -11.91 8.63
N ARG A 287 8.91 -12.95 8.77
CA ARG A 287 7.47 -12.85 8.95
C ARG A 287 7.01 -13.57 10.23
N ALA A 288 5.85 -13.20 10.75
CA ALA A 288 5.21 -13.97 11.81
C ALA A 288 4.79 -15.35 11.28
N ASP A 289 4.85 -16.35 12.15
CA ASP A 289 4.35 -17.71 11.84
C ASP A 289 2.84 -17.73 11.62
N PHE A 290 2.10 -16.84 12.30
CA PHE A 290 0.67 -16.63 12.12
C PHE A 290 0.33 -15.15 12.07
N PHE A 291 -0.71 -14.79 11.27
CA PHE A 291 -1.17 -13.40 11.10
C PHE A 291 -2.45 -13.11 11.88
N HIS A 292 -3.11 -14.12 12.45
CA HIS A 292 -4.35 -13.95 13.18
C HIS A 292 -4.50 -14.95 14.36
N ARG A 293 -5.40 -14.63 15.27
CA ARG A 293 -5.93 -15.57 16.26
C ARG A 293 -7.45 -15.52 16.23
N ASP A 294 -8.06 -16.68 15.98
CA ASP A 294 -9.51 -16.91 15.98
C ASP A 294 -10.31 -15.93 15.10
N HIS A 295 -9.70 -15.36 14.05
CA HIS A 295 -10.20 -14.30 13.20
C HIS A 295 -10.75 -13.08 13.98
N ARG A 296 -10.24 -12.86 15.22
CA ARG A 296 -10.58 -11.74 16.11
C ARG A 296 -9.40 -10.81 16.35
N VAL A 297 -8.18 -11.32 16.28
CA VAL A 297 -6.96 -10.54 16.37
C VAL A 297 -6.17 -10.72 15.10
N PHE A 298 -5.79 -9.62 14.45
CA PHE A 298 -4.99 -9.62 13.24
C PHE A 298 -3.72 -8.80 13.43
N LEU A 299 -2.59 -9.28 12.91
CA LEU A 299 -1.33 -8.54 12.85
C LEU A 299 -1.23 -7.83 11.50
N THR A 300 -0.69 -6.61 11.49
CA THR A 300 -0.50 -5.80 10.28
C THR A 300 0.86 -5.11 10.27
N GLY A 301 1.40 -4.86 9.10
CA GLY A 301 2.66 -4.17 8.90
C GLY A 301 3.83 -4.85 9.63
N ASP A 302 4.71 -4.07 10.24
CA ASP A 302 5.92 -4.58 10.89
C ASP A 302 5.62 -5.54 12.06
N ALA A 303 4.38 -5.57 12.57
CA ALA A 303 3.99 -6.56 13.58
C ALA A 303 3.99 -7.99 13.01
N CYS A 304 3.77 -8.15 11.71
CA CYS A 304 3.76 -9.47 11.07
C CYS A 304 4.85 -9.69 10.01
N HIS A 305 5.48 -8.66 9.46
CA HIS A 305 6.60 -8.82 8.52
C HIS A 305 7.60 -7.68 8.63
N THR A 306 8.87 -8.03 8.55
CA THR A 306 10.00 -7.09 8.49
C THR A 306 10.90 -7.42 7.31
N HIS A 307 11.44 -6.42 6.65
CA HIS A 307 12.31 -6.57 5.50
C HIS A 307 13.25 -5.37 5.34
N SER A 308 14.11 -5.38 4.33
CA SER A 308 15.06 -4.29 4.10
C SER A 308 14.37 -3.02 3.57
N PRO A 309 14.95 -1.83 3.78
CA PRO A 309 14.42 -0.60 3.20
C PRO A 309 14.77 -0.41 1.73
N LYS A 310 15.62 -1.26 1.15
CA LYS A 310 16.22 -1.09 -0.19
C LYS A 310 15.21 -0.96 -1.32
N ALA A 311 14.13 -1.69 -1.21
CA ALA A 311 13.03 -1.64 -2.18
C ALA A 311 11.99 -0.57 -1.87
N GLY A 312 12.11 0.16 -0.74
CA GLY A 312 11.14 1.17 -0.33
C GLY A 312 9.75 0.62 -0.04
N GLN A 313 9.64 -0.66 0.42
CA GLN A 313 8.35 -1.34 0.53
C GLN A 313 7.71 -1.28 1.92
N GLY A 314 8.47 -1.10 3.01
CA GLY A 314 7.98 -1.29 4.39
C GLY A 314 6.70 -0.54 4.70
N MET A 315 6.72 0.76 4.58
CA MET A 315 5.54 1.60 4.81
C MET A 315 4.42 1.31 3.80
N ASN A 316 4.77 1.09 2.52
CA ASN A 316 3.79 0.85 1.47
C ASN A 316 2.98 -0.43 1.70
N VAL A 317 3.66 -1.53 2.03
CA VAL A 317 2.99 -2.81 2.31
C VAL A 317 2.22 -2.73 3.63
N SER A 318 2.75 -2.05 4.65
CA SER A 318 2.03 -1.80 5.91
C SER A 318 0.73 -1.00 5.68
N LEU A 319 0.75 0.04 4.85
CA LEU A 319 -0.45 0.79 4.44
C LEU A 319 -1.45 -0.12 3.73
N GLN A 320 -0.98 -0.97 2.81
CA GLN A 320 -1.82 -1.91 2.09
C GLN A 320 -2.45 -2.97 3.00
N ASP A 321 -1.77 -3.41 4.08
CA ASP A 321 -2.36 -4.30 5.08
C ASP A 321 -3.54 -3.64 5.78
N GLY A 322 -3.33 -2.41 6.29
CA GLY A 322 -4.39 -1.62 6.91
C GLY A 322 -5.55 -1.31 5.96
N HIS A 323 -5.22 -1.00 4.69
CA HIS A 323 -6.21 -0.78 3.63
C HIS A 323 -7.05 -2.03 3.38
N ASN A 324 -6.43 -3.21 3.33
CA ASN A 324 -7.10 -4.48 3.07
C ASN A 324 -8.04 -4.91 4.21
N ILE A 325 -7.55 -4.91 5.47
CA ILE A 325 -8.37 -5.34 6.61
C ILE A 325 -9.45 -4.32 6.98
N GLY A 326 -9.19 -3.04 6.77
CA GLY A 326 -10.07 -1.97 7.24
C GLY A 326 -11.46 -2.02 6.60
N TRP A 327 -11.56 -2.15 5.26
CA TRP A 327 -12.85 -2.23 4.59
C TRP A 327 -13.58 -3.55 4.90
N LYS A 328 -12.86 -4.67 5.05
CA LYS A 328 -13.44 -5.98 5.37
C LYS A 328 -14.10 -5.95 6.75
N LEU A 329 -13.40 -5.44 7.77
CA LEU A 329 -13.97 -5.24 9.10
C LEU A 329 -15.16 -4.28 9.06
N GLY A 330 -15.07 -3.19 8.30
CA GLY A 330 -16.16 -2.24 8.14
C GLY A 330 -17.42 -2.89 7.60
N MET A 331 -17.32 -3.71 6.55
CA MET A 331 -18.46 -4.42 5.97
C MET A 331 -19.07 -5.44 6.92
N VAL A 332 -18.24 -6.26 7.59
CA VAL A 332 -18.72 -7.28 8.53
C VAL A 332 -19.42 -6.63 9.73
N LEU A 333 -18.81 -5.60 10.34
CA LEU A 333 -19.37 -4.92 11.50
C LEU A 333 -20.63 -4.10 11.20
N LYS A 334 -20.85 -3.74 9.92
CA LYS A 334 -22.13 -3.14 9.45
C LYS A 334 -23.17 -4.19 9.06
N GLY A 335 -22.87 -5.47 9.16
CA GLY A 335 -23.78 -6.53 8.75
C GLY A 335 -24.01 -6.59 7.23
N LEU A 336 -23.08 -6.03 6.43
CA LEU A 336 -23.16 -6.03 4.97
C LEU A 336 -22.53 -7.28 4.35
N ALA A 337 -21.63 -7.94 5.09
CA ALA A 337 -20.96 -9.16 4.65
C ALA A 337 -20.85 -10.18 5.78
N LEU A 338 -20.71 -11.44 5.39
CA LEU A 338 -20.51 -12.56 6.32
C LEU A 338 -19.11 -12.46 6.98
N PRO A 339 -18.94 -13.00 8.22
CA PRO A 339 -17.67 -12.97 8.94
C PRO A 339 -16.47 -13.56 8.16
N GLU A 340 -16.71 -14.51 7.27
CA GLU A 340 -15.71 -15.16 6.42
C GLU A 340 -14.97 -14.15 5.51
N LEU A 341 -15.54 -12.99 5.29
CA LEU A 341 -14.87 -11.92 4.53
C LEU A 341 -13.53 -11.52 5.18
N VAL A 342 -13.43 -11.45 6.51
CA VAL A 342 -12.17 -11.07 7.19
C VAL A 342 -11.09 -12.14 7.10
N GLU A 343 -11.45 -13.40 6.86
CA GLU A 343 -10.49 -14.50 6.66
C GLU A 343 -9.64 -14.28 5.41
N THR A 344 -10.23 -13.64 4.39
CA THR A 344 -9.52 -13.31 3.15
C THR A 344 -8.34 -12.36 3.37
N TYR A 345 -8.29 -11.62 4.49
CA TYR A 345 -7.12 -10.82 4.86
C TYR A 345 -5.88 -11.70 4.98
N VAL A 346 -6.00 -12.81 5.71
CA VAL A 346 -4.87 -13.73 5.94
C VAL A 346 -4.42 -14.37 4.63
N LEU A 347 -5.37 -14.89 3.83
CA LEU A 347 -5.08 -15.50 2.54
C LEU A 347 -4.31 -14.56 1.61
N GLU A 348 -4.69 -13.28 1.59
CA GLU A 348 -4.13 -12.27 0.71
C GLU A 348 -2.81 -11.69 1.24
N ARG A 349 -2.74 -11.36 2.54
CA ARG A 349 -1.61 -10.58 3.08
C ARG A 349 -0.46 -11.43 3.61
N GLU A 350 -0.72 -12.64 4.12
CA GLU A 350 0.35 -13.56 4.50
C GLU A 350 1.14 -14.03 3.27
N ARG A 351 0.44 -14.32 2.16
CA ARG A 351 1.08 -14.62 0.88
C ARG A 351 1.89 -13.44 0.38
N THR A 352 1.32 -12.22 0.36
CA THR A 352 2.02 -11.01 -0.07
C THR A 352 3.29 -10.77 0.76
N ALA A 353 3.24 -10.97 2.08
CA ALA A 353 4.41 -10.85 2.95
C ALA A 353 5.48 -11.90 2.66
N THR A 354 5.07 -13.13 2.33
CA THR A 354 5.98 -14.21 1.94
C THR A 354 6.70 -13.89 0.63
N GLU A 355 5.96 -13.43 -0.37
CA GLU A 355 6.50 -12.99 -1.66
C GLU A 355 7.43 -11.77 -1.50
N LEU A 356 7.07 -10.81 -0.63
CA LEU A 356 7.90 -9.65 -0.32
C LEU A 356 9.26 -10.04 0.26
N ILE A 357 9.28 -10.97 1.22
CA ILE A 357 10.53 -11.43 1.83
C ILE A 357 11.39 -12.19 0.81
N ALA A 358 10.77 -13.02 -0.02
CA ALA A 358 11.49 -13.73 -1.08
C ALA A 358 12.08 -12.75 -2.11
N PHE A 359 11.32 -11.75 -2.53
CA PHE A 359 11.78 -10.67 -3.40
C PHE A 359 12.93 -9.88 -2.75
N ASP A 360 12.76 -9.44 -1.50
CA ASP A 360 13.76 -8.64 -0.79
C ASP A 360 15.08 -9.39 -0.61
N ARG A 361 15.03 -10.69 -0.33
CA ARG A 361 16.23 -11.54 -0.27
C ARG A 361 17.01 -11.58 -1.59
N GLY A 362 16.32 -11.66 -2.71
CA GLY A 362 16.93 -11.61 -4.05
C GLY A 362 17.48 -10.22 -4.37
N PHE A 363 16.66 -9.20 -4.14
CA PHE A 363 16.97 -7.82 -4.47
C PHE A 363 18.14 -7.26 -3.64
N THR A 364 18.20 -7.56 -2.35
CA THR A 364 19.26 -7.07 -1.46
C THR A 364 20.66 -7.61 -1.82
N LYS A 365 20.76 -8.80 -2.41
CA LYS A 365 22.04 -9.36 -2.88
C LYS A 365 22.70 -8.48 -3.94
N LEU A 366 21.92 -7.78 -4.77
CA LEU A 366 22.44 -6.90 -5.82
C LEU A 366 23.21 -5.69 -5.26
N PHE A 367 22.93 -5.29 -4.01
CA PHE A 367 23.62 -4.18 -3.34
C PHE A 367 24.84 -4.65 -2.55
N ASN A 368 25.02 -5.94 -2.34
CA ASN A 368 26.16 -6.49 -1.59
C ASN A 368 27.39 -6.58 -2.52
N SER A 369 28.45 -5.83 -2.21
CA SER A 369 29.68 -5.76 -3.01
C SER A 369 30.35 -7.12 -3.13
N LYS A 370 30.48 -7.87 -2.02
CA LYS A 370 31.07 -9.21 -2.01
C LYS A 370 30.29 -10.21 -2.88
N TYR A 371 28.95 -10.17 -2.81
CA TYR A 371 28.12 -11.01 -3.66
C TYR A 371 28.30 -10.70 -5.15
N ARG A 372 28.39 -9.39 -5.51
CA ARG A 372 28.64 -8.99 -6.89
C ARG A 372 29.99 -9.47 -7.42
N GLU A 373 31.03 -9.34 -6.60
CA GLU A 373 32.38 -9.83 -6.95
C GLU A 373 32.41 -11.34 -7.14
N GLU A 374 31.89 -12.11 -6.17
CA GLU A 374 31.87 -13.57 -6.20
C GLU A 374 31.04 -14.14 -7.38
N ASN A 375 29.96 -13.45 -7.78
CA ASN A 375 29.07 -13.88 -8.84
C ASN A 375 29.27 -13.11 -10.16
N GLN A 376 30.31 -12.28 -10.27
CA GLN A 376 30.64 -11.49 -11.47
C GLN A 376 29.46 -10.65 -11.99
N VAL A 377 28.65 -10.09 -11.07
CA VAL A 377 27.49 -9.26 -11.42
C VAL A 377 27.95 -7.89 -11.87
N SER A 378 27.74 -7.59 -13.16
CA SER A 378 28.12 -6.30 -13.73
C SER A 378 27.20 -5.15 -13.27
N PRO A 379 27.68 -3.89 -13.28
CA PRO A 379 26.83 -2.72 -13.02
C PRO A 379 25.60 -2.63 -13.93
N GLN A 380 25.72 -3.08 -15.18
CA GLN A 380 24.62 -3.12 -16.12
C GLN A 380 23.53 -4.10 -15.66
N GLN A 381 23.91 -5.30 -15.22
CA GLN A 381 22.97 -6.29 -14.69
C GLN A 381 22.25 -5.78 -13.43
N VAL A 382 22.95 -5.04 -12.55
CA VAL A 382 22.31 -4.39 -11.39
C VAL A 382 21.24 -3.42 -11.84
N ALA A 383 21.55 -2.55 -12.81
CA ALA A 383 20.59 -1.57 -13.35
C ALA A 383 19.38 -2.24 -14.01
N GLU A 384 19.61 -3.29 -14.81
CA GLU A 384 18.54 -4.06 -15.46
C GLU A 384 17.61 -4.74 -14.45
N GLN A 385 18.16 -5.36 -13.41
CA GLN A 385 17.36 -5.98 -12.36
C GLN A 385 16.58 -4.95 -11.55
N PHE A 386 17.16 -3.77 -11.32
CA PHE A 386 16.47 -2.66 -10.66
C PHE A 386 15.26 -2.20 -11.48
N ILE A 387 15.42 -2.07 -12.80
CA ILE A 387 14.33 -1.68 -13.72
C ILE A 387 13.26 -2.78 -13.78
N LYS A 388 13.64 -4.05 -13.93
CA LYS A 388 12.71 -5.20 -13.92
C LYS A 388 11.88 -5.28 -12.65
N ALA A 389 12.46 -4.92 -11.52
CA ALA A 389 11.76 -4.84 -10.23
C ALA A 389 10.71 -3.71 -10.17
N GLY A 390 10.68 -2.81 -11.15
CA GLY A 390 9.87 -1.58 -11.15
C GLY A 390 8.38 -1.83 -10.91
N ARG A 391 7.77 -2.81 -11.58
CA ARG A 391 6.35 -3.15 -11.40
C ARG A 391 6.06 -3.69 -10.01
N TYR A 392 6.94 -4.55 -9.49
CA TYR A 392 6.81 -5.09 -8.13
C TYR A 392 6.96 -3.98 -7.07
N THR A 393 8.00 -3.16 -7.19
CA THR A 393 8.24 -2.05 -6.25
C THR A 393 7.19 -0.95 -6.35
N ALA A 394 6.50 -0.81 -7.48
CA ALA A 394 5.34 0.06 -7.62
C ALA A 394 4.11 -0.42 -6.82
N GLY A 395 4.11 -1.67 -6.33
CA GLY A 395 2.96 -2.30 -5.69
C GLY A 395 1.90 -2.80 -6.66
N GLN A 396 2.24 -2.88 -7.96
CA GLN A 396 1.31 -3.23 -9.05
C GLN A 396 1.46 -4.67 -9.55
N ALA A 397 2.26 -5.48 -8.88
CA ALA A 397 2.46 -6.89 -9.22
C ALA A 397 1.73 -7.87 -8.28
N VAL A 398 1.12 -7.37 -7.21
CA VAL A 398 0.40 -8.21 -6.24
C VAL A 398 -0.85 -8.79 -6.90
N ARG A 399 -0.97 -10.12 -6.84
CA ARG A 399 -2.14 -10.85 -7.32
C ARG A 399 -2.66 -11.76 -6.21
N TYR A 400 -3.94 -11.61 -5.89
CA TYR A 400 -4.63 -12.46 -4.92
C TYR A 400 -5.15 -13.74 -5.58
N ASP A 401 -5.07 -14.84 -4.84
CA ASP A 401 -5.60 -16.12 -5.27
C ASP A 401 -7.15 -16.17 -5.26
N PRO A 402 -7.76 -17.13 -5.95
CA PRO A 402 -9.19 -17.37 -5.86
C PRO A 402 -9.66 -17.52 -4.40
N SER A 403 -10.74 -16.82 -4.08
CA SER A 403 -11.36 -16.79 -2.75
C SER A 403 -12.82 -16.35 -2.88
N VAL A 404 -13.53 -16.20 -1.77
CA VAL A 404 -14.91 -15.66 -1.80
C VAL A 404 -14.97 -14.25 -2.41
N THR A 405 -13.85 -13.50 -2.41
CA THR A 405 -13.79 -12.14 -2.99
C THR A 405 -13.05 -12.07 -4.32
N THR A 406 -12.61 -13.19 -4.87
CA THR A 406 -11.81 -13.25 -6.10
C THR A 406 -12.17 -14.50 -6.89
N ALA A 407 -12.96 -14.33 -7.93
CA ALA A 407 -13.47 -15.43 -8.78
C ALA A 407 -12.78 -15.42 -10.14
N VAL A 408 -11.78 -16.28 -10.30
CA VAL A 408 -11.00 -16.46 -11.55
C VAL A 408 -11.67 -17.48 -12.46
N SER A 409 -11.76 -17.17 -13.74
CA SER A 409 -12.20 -18.08 -14.80
C SER A 409 -11.12 -18.27 -15.87
N GLU A 410 -11.12 -19.40 -16.54
CA GLU A 410 -10.23 -19.67 -17.67
C GLU A 410 -10.51 -18.73 -18.86
N HIS A 411 -11.74 -18.20 -18.96
CA HIS A 411 -12.18 -17.30 -20.03
C HIS A 411 -11.98 -15.80 -19.72
N ASP A 412 -11.47 -15.42 -18.53
CA ASP A 412 -11.29 -14.02 -18.15
C ASP A 412 -10.49 -13.22 -19.20
N ASN A 413 -9.40 -13.81 -19.70
CA ASN A 413 -8.53 -13.17 -20.69
C ASN A 413 -9.17 -13.05 -22.09
N GLU A 414 -10.15 -13.86 -22.42
CA GLU A 414 -10.91 -13.77 -23.67
C GLU A 414 -11.88 -12.57 -23.62
N ILE A 415 -12.43 -12.29 -22.43
CA ILE A 415 -13.39 -11.19 -22.20
C ILE A 415 -12.65 -9.86 -22.04
N VAL A 416 -11.57 -9.84 -21.23
CA VAL A 416 -10.80 -8.63 -20.89
C VAL A 416 -9.31 -8.98 -20.86
N SER A 417 -8.59 -8.72 -21.94
CA SER A 417 -7.24 -9.25 -22.13
C SER A 417 -6.13 -8.53 -21.34
N LYS A 418 -6.39 -7.31 -20.85
CA LYS A 418 -5.39 -6.49 -20.13
C LYS A 418 -5.76 -6.22 -18.66
N VAL A 419 -6.83 -6.83 -18.17
CA VAL A 419 -7.23 -6.78 -16.76
C VAL A 419 -7.12 -8.17 -16.17
N THR A 420 -6.45 -8.30 -15.04
CA THR A 420 -6.24 -9.59 -14.40
C THR A 420 -7.02 -9.67 -13.09
N VAL A 421 -7.87 -10.67 -12.96
CA VAL A 421 -8.59 -10.96 -11.70
C VAL A 421 -7.59 -11.24 -10.57
N GLY A 422 -7.86 -10.63 -9.42
CA GLY A 422 -6.97 -10.66 -8.26
C GLY A 422 -5.89 -9.57 -8.24
N MET A 423 -5.73 -8.78 -9.31
CA MET A 423 -4.80 -7.64 -9.36
C MET A 423 -5.54 -6.30 -9.19
N ALA A 424 -4.78 -5.24 -8.91
CA ALA A 424 -5.31 -3.89 -8.86
C ALA A 424 -5.94 -3.52 -10.20
N PHE A 425 -7.13 -2.92 -10.17
CA PHE A 425 -7.84 -2.45 -11.36
C PHE A 425 -7.07 -1.26 -11.95
N PRO A 426 -6.59 -1.37 -13.19
CA PRO A 426 -5.85 -0.28 -13.82
C PRO A 426 -6.79 0.88 -14.15
N SER A 427 -6.26 2.10 -14.25
CA SER A 427 -7.02 3.26 -14.68
C SER A 427 -6.74 3.59 -16.14
N ALA A 428 -7.79 3.98 -16.86
CA ALA A 428 -7.67 4.63 -18.14
C ALA A 428 -8.35 5.99 -18.10
N GLN A 429 -7.95 6.88 -18.99
CA GLN A 429 -8.63 8.16 -19.12
C GLN A 429 -9.93 8.00 -19.90
N VAL A 430 -10.97 8.65 -19.38
CA VAL A 430 -12.31 8.68 -19.95
C VAL A 430 -12.86 10.09 -19.88
N VAL A 431 -13.92 10.37 -20.63
CA VAL A 431 -14.65 11.64 -20.54
C VAL A 431 -15.95 11.39 -19.78
N ARG A 432 -16.16 12.11 -18.69
CA ARG A 432 -17.41 12.01 -17.92
C ARG A 432 -18.55 12.66 -18.70
N PHE A 433 -19.62 11.90 -18.96
CA PHE A 433 -20.66 12.30 -19.89
C PHE A 433 -21.44 13.57 -19.46
N CYS A 434 -21.68 13.74 -18.16
CA CYS A 434 -22.55 14.84 -17.68
C CYS A 434 -21.93 16.24 -17.81
N ASP A 435 -20.62 16.38 -17.89
CA ASP A 435 -19.91 17.66 -17.93
C ASP A 435 -18.69 17.68 -18.88
N ALA A 436 -18.54 16.65 -19.68
CA ALA A 436 -17.43 16.48 -20.64
C ALA A 436 -16.03 16.58 -20.00
N LYS A 437 -15.91 16.28 -18.71
CA LYS A 437 -14.63 16.35 -17.98
C LYS A 437 -13.79 15.12 -18.25
N ALA A 438 -12.59 15.31 -18.82
CA ALA A 438 -11.58 14.27 -18.93
C ALA A 438 -11.05 13.90 -17.53
N MET A 439 -11.04 12.61 -17.20
CA MET A 439 -10.61 12.12 -15.89
C MET A 439 -10.16 10.65 -15.94
N GLN A 440 -9.42 10.25 -14.95
CA GLN A 440 -9.10 8.84 -14.73
C GLN A 440 -10.34 8.07 -14.24
N LEU A 441 -10.67 6.92 -14.84
CA LEU A 441 -11.89 6.16 -14.51
C LEU A 441 -11.96 5.79 -13.02
N VAL A 442 -10.83 5.40 -12.41
CA VAL A 442 -10.79 5.04 -10.98
C VAL A 442 -11.19 6.18 -10.04
N LYS A 443 -11.11 7.44 -10.46
CA LYS A 443 -11.65 8.58 -9.68
C LYS A 443 -13.17 8.57 -9.56
N GLY A 444 -13.85 7.84 -10.43
CA GLY A 444 -15.27 7.55 -10.33
C GLY A 444 -15.63 6.45 -9.32
N LEU A 445 -14.62 5.79 -8.74
CA LEU A 445 -14.74 4.65 -7.83
C LEU A 445 -14.15 4.99 -6.44
N PRO A 446 -14.72 5.96 -5.68
CA PRO A 446 -14.13 6.35 -4.39
C PRO A 446 -14.17 5.19 -3.37
N ALA A 447 -13.18 5.15 -2.48
CA ALA A 447 -13.10 4.17 -1.38
C ALA A 447 -14.15 4.49 -0.29
N ASN A 448 -15.40 4.12 -0.54
CA ASN A 448 -16.56 4.37 0.33
C ASN A 448 -17.23 3.08 0.84
N GLY A 449 -16.55 1.94 0.71
CA GLY A 449 -17.07 0.63 1.12
C GLY A 449 -17.97 -0.05 0.08
N ARG A 450 -18.22 0.58 -1.06
CA ARG A 450 -19.05 0.00 -2.13
C ARG A 450 -18.22 -0.90 -3.04
N TRP A 451 -18.85 -1.94 -3.52
CA TRP A 451 -18.42 -2.71 -4.67
C TRP A 451 -18.87 -2.02 -5.94
N TYR A 452 -18.10 -2.10 -6.99
CA TYR A 452 -18.41 -1.48 -8.27
C TYR A 452 -18.50 -2.54 -9.34
N VAL A 453 -19.54 -2.45 -10.18
CA VAL A 453 -19.63 -3.18 -11.44
C VAL A 453 -19.38 -2.18 -12.55
N VAL A 454 -18.17 -2.23 -13.11
CA VAL A 454 -17.80 -1.41 -14.26
C VAL A 454 -18.35 -2.10 -15.52
N VAL A 455 -19.21 -1.40 -16.24
CA VAL A 455 -19.87 -1.90 -17.44
C VAL A 455 -19.22 -1.29 -18.67
N PHE A 456 -18.55 -2.10 -19.46
CA PHE A 456 -18.09 -1.74 -20.79
C PHE A 456 -19.23 -2.06 -21.76
N ALA A 457 -20.06 -1.07 -22.03
CA ALA A 457 -21.32 -1.25 -22.78
C ALA A 457 -21.10 -1.56 -24.27
N GLY A 458 -19.97 -1.15 -24.85
CA GLY A 458 -19.74 -1.23 -26.28
C GLY A 458 -20.49 -0.16 -27.07
N ASP A 459 -20.71 -0.42 -28.35
CA ASP A 459 -21.44 0.49 -29.24
C ASP A 459 -22.94 0.40 -28.99
N VAL A 460 -23.46 1.28 -28.13
CA VAL A 460 -24.88 1.32 -27.74
C VAL A 460 -25.84 1.69 -28.87
N SER A 461 -25.34 2.11 -30.03
CA SER A 461 -26.18 2.33 -31.23
C SER A 461 -26.69 1.02 -31.83
N LYS A 462 -26.05 -0.12 -31.48
CA LYS A 462 -26.45 -1.45 -31.95
C LYS A 462 -27.57 -2.02 -31.08
N PRO A 463 -28.71 -2.45 -31.66
CA PRO A 463 -29.87 -2.93 -30.91
C PRO A 463 -29.55 -4.11 -29.96
N GLU A 464 -28.66 -5.03 -30.38
CA GLU A 464 -28.24 -6.17 -29.60
C GLU A 464 -27.41 -5.77 -28.35
N ILE A 465 -26.56 -4.76 -28.45
CA ILE A 465 -25.81 -4.20 -27.34
C ILE A 465 -26.76 -3.47 -26.38
N ALA A 466 -27.66 -2.64 -26.91
CA ALA A 466 -28.66 -1.95 -26.12
C ALA A 466 -29.55 -2.92 -25.32
N ALA A 467 -29.96 -4.04 -25.92
CA ALA A 467 -30.75 -5.07 -25.24
C ALA A 467 -29.97 -5.77 -24.09
N ARG A 468 -28.67 -6.06 -24.29
CA ARG A 468 -27.81 -6.60 -23.22
C ARG A 468 -27.64 -5.60 -22.08
N LEU A 469 -27.42 -4.33 -22.40
CA LEU A 469 -27.27 -3.26 -21.40
C LEU A 469 -28.57 -3.05 -20.61
N GLU A 470 -29.72 -3.16 -21.25
CA GLU A 470 -31.01 -3.11 -20.56
C GLU A 470 -31.18 -4.25 -19.55
N LYS A 471 -30.72 -5.47 -19.89
CA LYS A 471 -30.72 -6.60 -18.95
C LYS A 471 -29.82 -6.29 -17.73
N VAL A 472 -28.64 -5.71 -17.95
CA VAL A 472 -27.71 -5.29 -16.87
C VAL A 472 -28.38 -4.25 -15.97
N SER A 473 -29.00 -3.21 -16.55
CA SER A 473 -29.62 -2.12 -15.78
C SER A 473 -30.85 -2.57 -14.98
N ARG A 474 -31.60 -3.52 -15.46
CA ARG A 474 -32.73 -4.12 -14.72
C ARG A 474 -32.25 -4.95 -13.52
N ARG A 475 -31.08 -5.57 -13.62
CA ARG A 475 -30.53 -6.43 -12.57
C ARG A 475 -29.80 -5.66 -11.46
N PHE A 476 -29.14 -4.56 -11.81
CA PHE A 476 -28.50 -3.65 -10.89
C PHE A 476 -29.22 -2.30 -10.93
N PRO A 477 -30.44 -2.20 -10.35
CA PRO A 477 -31.10 -0.91 -10.25
C PRO A 477 -30.22 0.04 -9.44
N ASN A 478 -30.18 1.30 -9.86
CA ASN A 478 -29.42 2.33 -9.15
C ASN A 478 -29.97 2.45 -7.73
N ASP A 479 -29.26 1.89 -6.78
CA ASP A 479 -29.54 2.05 -5.37
C ASP A 479 -29.01 3.41 -4.87
N HIS A 480 -29.68 4.44 -5.33
CA HIS A 480 -29.76 5.68 -4.59
C HIS A 480 -31.20 5.78 -4.16
N GLY A 481 -31.49 5.62 -2.86
CA GLY A 481 -32.79 5.81 -2.24
C GLY A 481 -33.47 7.16 -2.54
N SER A 482 -33.45 7.57 -3.78
CA SER A 482 -34.15 8.64 -4.41
C SER A 482 -35.28 8.02 -5.22
N THR A 483 -36.43 7.90 -4.58
CA THR A 483 -37.73 7.67 -5.18
C THR A 483 -38.10 8.82 -6.12
N THR A 484 -37.32 9.11 -7.12
CA THR A 484 -37.80 9.93 -8.24
C THR A 484 -38.05 9.01 -9.39
N ASN A 485 -39.36 8.87 -9.66
CA ASN A 485 -40.02 8.24 -10.79
C ASN A 485 -39.58 8.88 -12.13
N SER A 486 -38.35 8.84 -12.46
CA SER A 486 -37.88 9.02 -13.82
C SER A 486 -37.10 7.76 -14.12
N GLY A 487 -37.47 7.01 -15.11
CA GLY A 487 -36.71 5.92 -15.71
C GLY A 487 -35.35 6.41 -16.20
N ALA A 488 -34.67 7.11 -15.36
CA ALA A 488 -33.34 7.61 -15.55
C ALA A 488 -32.38 6.46 -15.27
N LEU A 489 -32.04 5.80 -16.35
CA LEU A 489 -30.68 5.37 -16.61
C LEU A 489 -29.72 5.93 -15.59
N LEU A 490 -28.87 5.01 -15.00
CA LEU A 490 -27.57 5.28 -14.38
C LEU A 490 -27.31 6.77 -14.18
N GLY A 491 -27.31 7.28 -12.96
CA GLY A 491 -27.13 8.72 -12.74
C GLY A 491 -26.00 9.23 -13.64
N LEU A 492 -26.28 10.21 -14.50
CA LEU A 492 -25.40 10.68 -15.59
C LEU A 492 -23.95 10.98 -15.14
N THR A 493 -23.76 11.19 -13.84
CA THR A 493 -22.44 11.36 -13.21
C THR A 493 -21.57 10.08 -13.21
N LYS A 494 -22.13 8.93 -13.55
CA LYS A 494 -21.45 7.63 -13.60
C LYS A 494 -21.38 7.04 -15.01
N VAL A 495 -21.74 7.82 -16.02
CA VAL A 495 -21.58 7.47 -17.43
C VAL A 495 -20.33 8.15 -17.97
N TYR A 496 -19.49 7.38 -18.63
CA TYR A 496 -18.23 7.83 -19.20
C TYR A 496 -18.18 7.45 -20.67
N ALA A 497 -17.66 8.36 -21.50
CA ALA A 497 -17.40 8.12 -22.91
C ALA A 497 -15.92 7.78 -23.11
N ASP A 498 -15.66 6.85 -24.01
CA ASP A 498 -14.32 6.54 -24.51
C ASP A 498 -14.04 7.41 -25.75
N GLU A 499 -13.86 8.70 -25.50
CA GLU A 499 -13.63 9.70 -26.53
C GLU A 499 -12.30 10.40 -26.31
N GLU A 500 -11.68 10.81 -27.41
CA GLU A 500 -10.53 11.70 -27.37
C GLU A 500 -10.97 13.08 -26.84
N SER A 501 -10.40 13.50 -25.71
CA SER A 501 -10.64 14.82 -25.16
C SER A 501 -9.79 15.87 -25.92
N TYR A 502 -9.86 17.14 -25.51
CA TYR A 502 -9.00 18.21 -26.02
C TYR A 502 -7.48 17.95 -25.82
N ASN A 503 -7.11 16.93 -25.05
CA ASN A 503 -5.72 16.46 -24.91
C ASN A 503 -5.52 15.21 -25.78
N SER A 504 -4.57 15.23 -26.69
CA SER A 504 -4.24 14.07 -27.52
C SER A 504 -3.81 12.85 -26.70
N GLY A 505 -4.14 11.66 -27.17
CA GLY A 505 -3.80 10.39 -26.51
C GLY A 505 -4.83 9.90 -25.47
N HIS A 506 -5.99 10.52 -25.40
CA HIS A 506 -7.14 10.07 -24.62
C HIS A 506 -8.15 9.31 -25.49
N GLY A 507 -9.15 8.66 -24.90
CA GLY A 507 -10.18 7.98 -25.67
C GLY A 507 -9.78 6.59 -26.17
N HIS A 508 -8.95 5.87 -25.40
CA HIS A 508 -8.52 4.51 -25.69
C HIS A 508 -8.77 3.55 -24.52
N ALA A 509 -9.86 3.76 -23.78
CA ALA A 509 -10.15 2.96 -22.59
C ALA A 509 -10.43 1.49 -22.94
N TYR A 510 -11.18 1.22 -24.00
CA TYR A 510 -11.41 -0.16 -24.45
C TYR A 510 -10.10 -0.87 -24.79
N ASP A 511 -9.20 -0.21 -25.51
CA ASP A 511 -7.88 -0.75 -25.82
C ASP A 511 -7.01 -0.91 -24.54
N ALA A 512 -7.06 0.05 -23.64
CA ALA A 512 -6.29 0.02 -22.38
C ALA A 512 -6.70 -1.15 -21.49
N TYR A 513 -7.98 -1.50 -21.48
CA TYR A 513 -8.50 -2.65 -20.74
C TYR A 513 -8.51 -3.94 -21.56
N GLY A 514 -8.34 -3.86 -22.87
CA GLY A 514 -8.39 -5.00 -23.77
C GLY A 514 -9.79 -5.60 -23.87
N VAL A 515 -10.81 -4.74 -23.92
CA VAL A 515 -12.24 -5.10 -24.11
C VAL A 515 -12.62 -4.94 -25.56
N ASN A 516 -13.28 -5.96 -26.13
CA ASN A 516 -13.86 -5.86 -27.46
C ASN A 516 -15.12 -4.99 -27.41
N PRO A 517 -15.18 -3.84 -28.11
CA PRO A 517 -16.35 -2.96 -28.06
C PRO A 517 -17.61 -3.57 -28.72
N GLU A 518 -17.47 -4.62 -29.54
CA GLU A 518 -18.62 -5.34 -30.12
C GLU A 518 -19.29 -6.31 -29.13
N GLU A 519 -18.57 -6.73 -28.09
CA GLU A 519 -19.04 -7.71 -27.11
C GLU A 519 -19.37 -7.08 -25.76
N GLY A 520 -18.60 -6.07 -25.38
CA GLY A 520 -18.67 -5.45 -24.05
C GLY A 520 -18.18 -6.39 -22.95
N ALA A 521 -18.14 -5.90 -21.73
CA ALA A 521 -17.71 -6.66 -20.56
C ALA A 521 -18.27 -6.11 -19.26
N LEU A 522 -18.28 -6.94 -18.22
CA LEU A 522 -18.55 -6.58 -16.84
C LEU A 522 -17.29 -6.84 -16.01
N VAL A 523 -16.84 -5.85 -15.27
CA VAL A 523 -15.69 -5.99 -14.35
C VAL A 523 -16.14 -5.61 -12.95
N VAL A 524 -16.08 -6.56 -12.03
CA VAL A 524 -16.38 -6.32 -10.62
C VAL A 524 -15.12 -5.84 -9.93
N VAL A 525 -15.19 -4.66 -9.33
CA VAL A 525 -14.09 -4.01 -8.62
C VAL A 525 -14.43 -3.92 -7.14
N ARG A 526 -13.54 -4.39 -6.29
CA ARG A 526 -13.65 -4.41 -4.83
C ARG A 526 -13.54 -2.98 -4.26
N PRO A 527 -13.96 -2.75 -2.99
CA PRO A 527 -13.78 -1.47 -2.31
C PRO A 527 -12.33 -0.99 -2.27
N ASP A 528 -11.36 -1.89 -2.28
CA ASP A 528 -9.91 -1.63 -2.29
C ASP A 528 -9.30 -1.59 -3.70
N HIS A 529 -10.13 -1.49 -4.74
CA HIS A 529 -9.76 -1.42 -6.14
C HIS A 529 -9.02 -2.65 -6.69
N TYR A 530 -9.22 -3.83 -6.12
CA TYR A 530 -8.79 -5.07 -6.75
C TYR A 530 -9.92 -5.61 -7.64
N VAL A 531 -9.55 -6.23 -8.75
CA VAL A 531 -10.49 -6.90 -9.64
C VAL A 531 -10.95 -8.20 -8.99
N ALA A 532 -12.25 -8.31 -8.76
CA ALA A 532 -12.84 -9.49 -8.12
C ALA A 532 -13.30 -10.54 -9.12
N LYS A 533 -13.88 -10.10 -10.25
CA LYS A 533 -14.47 -10.96 -11.26
C LYS A 533 -14.59 -10.23 -12.59
N VAL A 534 -14.47 -10.98 -13.66
CA VAL A 534 -14.80 -10.54 -15.03
C VAL A 534 -15.94 -11.42 -15.54
N ALA A 535 -16.81 -10.86 -16.36
CA ALA A 535 -17.88 -11.59 -17.03
C ALA A 535 -18.26 -10.94 -18.37
N ALA A 536 -18.79 -11.72 -19.29
CA ALA A 536 -19.36 -11.17 -20.52
C ALA A 536 -20.59 -10.30 -20.20
N LEU A 537 -20.89 -9.30 -21.05
CA LEU A 537 -21.99 -8.36 -20.83
C LEU A 537 -23.35 -9.05 -20.66
N GLY A 538 -23.54 -10.26 -21.22
CA GLY A 538 -24.74 -11.07 -21.06
C GLY A 538 -24.87 -11.89 -19.77
N GLU A 539 -23.76 -12.05 -19.02
CA GLU A 539 -23.62 -12.98 -17.87
C GLU A 539 -23.88 -12.32 -16.51
N VAL A 540 -24.85 -11.44 -16.43
CA VAL A 540 -25.19 -10.66 -15.23
C VAL A 540 -25.50 -11.56 -14.03
N ASP A 541 -26.12 -12.71 -14.25
CA ASP A 541 -26.51 -13.64 -13.19
C ASP A 541 -25.30 -14.25 -12.48
N SER A 542 -24.17 -14.41 -13.20
CA SER A 542 -22.91 -14.90 -12.61
C SER A 542 -22.31 -13.92 -11.59
N ILE A 543 -22.55 -12.63 -11.79
CA ILE A 543 -22.11 -11.57 -10.85
C ILE A 543 -22.98 -11.59 -9.60
N GLN A 544 -24.28 -11.79 -9.74
CA GLN A 544 -25.15 -11.92 -8.59
C GLN A 544 -24.77 -13.14 -7.73
N GLN A 545 -24.59 -14.31 -8.35
CA GLN A 545 -24.15 -15.52 -7.64
C GLN A 545 -22.83 -15.30 -6.89
N PHE A 546 -21.91 -14.53 -7.49
CA PHE A 546 -20.67 -14.16 -6.83
C PHE A 546 -20.91 -13.37 -5.54
N PHE A 547 -21.77 -12.37 -5.57
CA PHE A 547 -22.09 -11.56 -4.39
C PHE A 547 -22.88 -12.33 -3.33
N GLU A 548 -23.79 -13.23 -3.72
CA GLU A 548 -24.56 -14.09 -2.81
C GLU A 548 -23.65 -15.00 -1.96
N GLY A 549 -22.41 -15.26 -2.42
CA GLY A 549 -21.45 -16.10 -1.70
C GLY A 549 -20.90 -15.48 -0.40
N PHE A 550 -20.99 -14.16 -0.20
CA PHE A 550 -20.40 -13.49 0.97
C PHE A 550 -21.12 -12.22 1.43
N LEU A 551 -21.98 -11.62 0.64
CA LEU A 551 -22.79 -10.47 1.06
C LEU A 551 -24.06 -10.94 1.78
N VAL A 552 -24.40 -10.23 2.84
CA VAL A 552 -25.69 -10.43 3.51
C VAL A 552 -26.78 -9.80 2.65
N GLN A 553 -27.77 -10.60 2.24
CA GLN A 553 -28.96 -10.06 1.60
C GLN A 553 -29.70 -9.22 2.65
N SER A 554 -29.53 -7.90 2.59
CA SER A 554 -30.44 -7.02 3.31
C SER A 554 -31.83 -7.23 2.70
N GLY A 555 -32.75 -7.73 3.50
CA GLY A 555 -34.14 -7.86 3.06
C GLY A 555 -34.58 -6.52 2.49
N ILE A 556 -34.89 -6.55 1.21
CA ILE A 556 -35.49 -5.44 0.45
C ILE A 556 -36.88 -5.21 0.97
#